data_1d62fcbee28066e688d2ebdc5f1b2346
#
_entry.id   1d62fcbee28066e688d2ebdc5f1b2346
#
_cell.length_a   1.000
_cell.length_b   1.000
_cell.length_c   1.000
_cell.angle_alpha   90.00
_cell.angle_beta   90.00
_cell.angle_gamma   90.00
#
_symmetry.space_group_name_H-M   'P 1'
#
loop_
_entity.id
_entity.type
_entity.pdbx_description
1 polymer ?
#
loop_
_entity_poly.entity_id
_entity_poly.type
_entity_poly.pdbx_seq_one_letter_code
_entity_poly.pdbx_strand_id
1 'polypeptide(L)'
;PLLGLRSPVNTLTRMLNPLRAPASIQSIFHPAYADLHQQADQLLGQPAAIVFKGDSGEVEIKPQADTRVHLLVGATRTQQQLPRVLGARAAPVDTLSVEPLRALWRGQSDEAYGTSAVLGTTALALMLLEPQRDIDTARQLAQSLWRKRDKARLD
;
A
#
# COMPACT_ATOMS: atom_id res chain seq x y z
N PRO A 1 -8.18 -10.92 23.53
CA PRO A 1 -8.75 -9.57 23.67
C PRO A 1 -10.21 -9.70 24.09
N LEU A 2 -10.57 -9.08 25.20
CA LEU A 2 -11.90 -9.23 25.84
C LEU A 2 -13.08 -8.75 24.97
N LEU A 3 -12.86 -7.90 23.97
CA LEU A 3 -13.94 -7.30 23.17
C LEU A 3 -13.81 -7.52 21.66
N GLY A 4 -12.72 -8.07 21.14
CA GLY A 4 -12.51 -8.24 19.69
C GLY A 4 -12.58 -6.95 18.86
N LEU A 5 -12.68 -5.79 19.50
CA LEU A 5 -12.82 -4.50 18.84
C LEU A 5 -11.46 -3.85 18.61
N ARG A 6 -11.32 -3.18 17.48
CA ARG A 6 -10.14 -2.35 17.22
C ARG A 6 -10.19 -1.09 18.08
N SER A 7 -9.13 -0.85 18.85
CA SER A 7 -9.00 0.35 19.67
C SER A 7 -8.84 1.60 18.79
N PRO A 8 -9.37 2.78 19.18
CA PRO A 8 -9.03 4.07 18.56
C PRO A 8 -7.53 4.33 18.48
N VAL A 9 -6.75 3.78 19.40
CA VAL A 9 -5.27 3.82 19.36
C VAL A 9 -4.72 3.25 18.05
N ASN A 10 -5.30 2.18 17.53
CA ASN A 10 -4.88 1.60 16.25
C ASN A 10 -5.05 2.55 15.06
N THR A 11 -6.02 3.46 15.13
CA THR A 11 -6.22 4.50 14.12
C THR A 11 -5.17 5.59 14.25
N LEU A 12 -4.91 6.05 15.48
CA LEU A 12 -3.93 7.10 15.76
C LEU A 12 -2.50 6.64 15.44
N THR A 13 -2.14 5.41 15.79
CA THR A 13 -0.78 4.89 15.56
C THR A 13 -0.40 4.82 14.09
N ARG A 14 -1.36 4.72 13.18
CA ARG A 14 -1.11 4.73 11.73
C ARG A 14 -0.65 6.08 11.19
N MET A 15 -0.98 7.16 11.91
CA MET A 15 -0.59 8.54 11.55
C MET A 15 0.71 8.98 12.23
N LEU A 16 1.27 8.15 13.13
CA LEU A 16 2.51 8.49 13.81
C LEU A 16 3.70 8.35 12.86
N ASN A 17 4.47 9.42 12.77
CA ASN A 17 5.74 9.45 12.04
C ASN A 17 6.88 9.87 12.98
N PRO A 18 7.29 8.99 13.93
CA PRO A 18 8.26 9.33 14.96
C PRO A 18 9.66 9.65 14.41
N LEU A 19 9.99 9.11 13.25
CA LEU A 19 11.27 9.37 12.57
C LEU A 19 11.23 10.58 11.65
N ARG A 20 10.09 11.30 11.58
CA ARG A 20 9.88 12.40 10.64
C ARG A 20 10.27 12.05 9.20
N ALA A 21 9.94 10.83 8.77
CA ALA A 21 10.16 10.41 7.39
C ALA A 21 9.48 11.40 6.43
N PRO A 22 10.12 11.76 5.30
CA PRO A 22 9.56 12.73 4.37
C PRO A 22 8.31 12.23 3.64
N ALA A 23 8.08 10.92 3.65
CA ALA A 23 6.99 10.26 2.98
C ALA A 23 6.31 9.23 3.89
N SER A 24 4.98 9.15 3.84
CA SER A 24 4.17 8.24 4.65
C SER A 24 3.11 7.55 3.80
N ILE A 25 2.96 6.25 3.98
CA ILE A 25 1.87 5.48 3.35
C ILE A 25 0.99 4.92 4.46
N GLN A 26 -0.31 5.18 4.36
CA GLN A 26 -1.28 4.76 5.34
C GLN A 26 -2.40 3.93 4.70
N SER A 27 -2.74 2.85 5.35
CA SER A 27 -3.90 2.04 4.99
C SER A 27 -5.02 2.27 5.98
N ILE A 28 -6.24 2.40 5.47
CA ILE A 28 -7.45 2.54 6.27
C ILE A 28 -8.38 1.36 6.01
N PHE A 29 -9.19 1.03 7.01
CA PHE A 29 -10.20 -0.02 6.88
C PHE A 29 -11.49 0.51 6.24
N HIS A 30 -11.96 1.68 6.69
CA HIS A 30 -13.17 2.32 6.19
C HIS A 30 -12.81 3.49 5.27
N PRO A 31 -13.25 3.48 4.00
CA PRO A 31 -12.95 4.56 3.04
C PRO A 31 -13.34 5.96 3.50
N ALA A 32 -14.37 6.05 4.34
CA ALA A 32 -14.84 7.34 4.89
C ALA A 32 -13.78 8.08 5.74
N TYR A 33 -12.77 7.37 6.23
CA TYR A 33 -11.69 8.00 7.01
C TYR A 33 -10.53 8.52 6.16
N ALA A 34 -10.51 8.29 4.85
CA ALA A 34 -9.41 8.71 4.00
C ALA A 34 -9.17 10.21 4.01
N ASP A 35 -10.25 11.00 3.87
CA ASP A 35 -10.15 12.45 3.90
C ASP A 35 -9.69 12.96 5.27
N LEU A 36 -10.16 12.34 6.35
CA LEU A 36 -9.75 12.70 7.71
C LEU A 36 -8.25 12.46 7.93
N HIS A 37 -7.74 11.30 7.48
CA HIS A 37 -6.31 11.00 7.56
C HIS A 37 -5.48 11.97 6.72
N GLN A 38 -5.91 12.27 5.49
CA GLN A 38 -5.21 13.22 4.62
C GLN A 38 -5.20 14.64 5.21
N GLN A 39 -6.30 15.06 5.86
CA GLN A 39 -6.35 16.36 6.54
C GLN A 39 -5.45 16.37 7.78
N ALA A 40 -5.45 15.30 8.56
CA ALA A 40 -4.58 15.17 9.73
C ALA A 40 -3.09 15.20 9.33
N ASP A 41 -2.70 14.51 8.27
CA ASP A 41 -1.33 14.56 7.73
C ASP A 41 -0.93 15.98 7.36
N GLN A 42 -1.83 16.74 6.72
CA GLN A 42 -1.59 18.14 6.36
C GLN A 42 -1.41 19.01 7.61
N LEU A 43 -2.27 18.84 8.62
CA LEU A 43 -2.18 19.60 9.88
C LEU A 43 -0.93 19.26 10.69
N LEU A 44 -0.48 18.01 10.62
CA LEU A 44 0.75 17.54 11.27
C LEU A 44 2.02 17.93 10.49
N GLY A 45 1.88 18.58 9.33
CA GLY A 45 3.01 19.02 8.51
C GLY A 45 3.73 17.87 7.81
N GLN A 46 3.03 16.75 7.53
CA GLN A 46 3.61 15.64 6.78
C GLN A 46 3.92 16.12 5.34
N PRO A 47 5.18 16.05 4.86
CA PRO A 47 5.55 16.60 3.54
C PRO A 47 4.88 15.87 2.38
N ALA A 48 4.78 14.55 2.46
CA ALA A 48 4.09 13.74 1.47
C ALA A 48 3.42 12.53 2.13
N ALA A 49 2.17 12.24 1.75
CA ALA A 49 1.43 11.11 2.28
C ALA A 49 0.51 10.50 1.23
N ILE A 50 0.33 9.19 1.31
CA ILE A 50 -0.70 8.45 0.58
C ILE A 50 -1.59 7.73 1.59
N VAL A 51 -2.90 7.89 1.42
CA VAL A 51 -3.92 7.18 2.20
C VAL A 51 -4.83 6.42 1.24
N PHE A 52 -5.03 5.14 1.48
CA PHE A 52 -5.95 4.33 0.70
C PHE A 52 -6.57 3.20 1.54
N LYS A 53 -7.64 2.60 1.03
CA LYS A 53 -8.21 1.40 1.65
C LYS A 53 -7.35 0.19 1.32
N GLY A 54 -6.65 -0.33 2.33
CA GLY A 54 -5.95 -1.62 2.24
C GLY A 54 -6.84 -2.79 2.63
N ASP A 55 -6.36 -4.00 2.43
CA ASP A 55 -7.02 -5.19 2.95
C ASP A 55 -6.58 -5.44 4.40
N SER A 56 -7.53 -5.83 5.24
CA SER A 56 -7.28 -6.16 6.66
C SER A 56 -6.52 -5.10 7.47
N GLY A 57 -6.35 -3.89 6.90
CA GLY A 57 -5.62 -2.79 7.55
C GLY A 57 -4.13 -2.78 7.25
N GLU A 58 -3.64 -3.67 6.42
CA GLU A 58 -2.27 -3.68 5.93
C GLU A 58 -2.08 -2.64 4.82
N VAL A 59 -0.86 -2.12 4.68
CA VAL A 59 -0.48 -1.19 3.61
C VAL A 59 -0.23 -2.01 2.34
N GLU A 60 -1.31 -2.52 1.80
CA GLU A 60 -1.31 -3.36 0.60
C GLU A 60 -2.44 -2.94 -0.32
N ILE A 61 -2.10 -2.59 -1.56
CA ILE A 61 -3.11 -2.34 -2.58
C ILE A 61 -3.80 -3.65 -2.95
N LYS A 62 -5.13 -3.60 -3.11
CA LYS A 62 -5.92 -4.76 -3.49
C LYS A 62 -6.04 -4.87 -5.01
N PRO A 63 -5.33 -5.81 -5.67
CA PRO A 63 -5.30 -5.88 -7.14
C PRO A 63 -6.66 -6.18 -7.77
N GLN A 64 -7.59 -6.73 -7.00
CA GLN A 64 -8.92 -7.18 -7.44
C GLN A 64 -10.03 -6.14 -7.20
N ALA A 65 -9.67 -4.95 -6.71
CA ALA A 65 -10.63 -3.89 -6.44
C ALA A 65 -10.10 -2.55 -6.94
N ASP A 66 -11.02 -1.71 -7.43
CA ASP A 66 -10.69 -0.32 -7.70
C ASP A 66 -10.29 0.36 -6.39
N THR A 67 -9.20 1.09 -6.42
CA THR A 67 -8.65 1.74 -5.23
C THR A 67 -8.63 3.26 -5.42
N ARG A 68 -9.30 3.99 -4.51
CA ARG A 68 -9.14 5.43 -4.41
C ARG A 68 -7.96 5.76 -3.54
N VAL A 69 -7.03 6.50 -4.10
CA VAL A 69 -5.80 6.95 -3.44
C VAL A 69 -5.91 8.44 -3.14
N HIS A 70 -5.72 8.81 -1.89
CA HIS A 70 -5.67 10.19 -1.42
C HIS A 70 -4.21 10.58 -1.26
N LEU A 71 -3.76 11.55 -2.02
CA LEU A 71 -2.36 11.98 -2.09
C LEU A 71 -2.23 13.39 -1.50
N LEU A 72 -1.29 13.55 -0.58
CA LEU A 72 -0.82 14.83 -0.07
C LEU A 72 0.61 15.06 -0.56
N VAL A 73 0.88 16.23 -1.14
CA VAL A 73 2.23 16.68 -1.49
C VAL A 73 2.35 18.15 -1.10
N GLY A 74 3.17 18.44 -0.11
CA GLY A 74 3.22 19.76 0.52
C GLY A 74 1.86 20.16 1.07
N ALA A 75 1.30 21.25 0.56
CA ALA A 75 -0.04 21.73 0.94
C ALA A 75 -1.16 21.23 -0.01
N THR A 76 -0.82 20.50 -1.06
CA THR A 76 -1.77 20.10 -2.12
C THR A 76 -2.34 18.71 -1.83
N ARG A 77 -3.66 18.63 -1.76
CA ARG A 77 -4.41 17.37 -1.62
C ARG A 77 -5.07 17.02 -2.94
N THR A 78 -4.85 15.81 -3.41
CA THR A 78 -5.45 15.27 -4.63
C THR A 78 -6.01 13.87 -4.39
N GLN A 79 -6.86 13.40 -5.29
CA GLN A 79 -7.38 12.05 -5.28
C GLN A 79 -7.21 11.44 -6.66
N GLN A 80 -6.86 10.17 -6.70
CA GLN A 80 -6.73 9.41 -7.93
C GLN A 80 -7.44 8.06 -7.79
N GLN A 81 -8.17 7.66 -8.83
CA GLN A 81 -8.77 6.33 -8.91
C GLN A 81 -7.81 5.40 -9.66
N LEU A 82 -7.40 4.32 -9.02
CA LEU A 82 -6.63 3.25 -9.65
C LEU A 82 -7.56 2.09 -9.97
N PRO A 83 -7.67 1.67 -11.23
CA PRO A 83 -8.48 0.53 -11.59
C PRO A 83 -7.84 -0.77 -11.08
N ARG A 84 -8.67 -1.75 -10.78
CA ARG A 84 -8.23 -3.12 -10.52
C ARG A 84 -7.45 -3.68 -11.70
N VAL A 85 -6.47 -4.52 -11.42
CA VAL A 85 -5.62 -5.17 -12.45
C VAL A 85 -5.89 -6.67 -12.57
N LEU A 86 -6.61 -7.24 -11.61
CA LEU A 86 -7.04 -8.64 -11.62
C LEU A 86 -8.57 -8.73 -11.63
N GLY A 87 -9.08 -9.84 -12.16
CA GLY A 87 -10.50 -10.17 -12.17
C GLY A 87 -11.08 -10.51 -10.80
N ALA A 88 -12.00 -11.49 -10.75
CA ALA A 88 -12.70 -11.87 -9.53
C ALA A 88 -11.75 -12.29 -8.39
N ARG A 89 -12.24 -12.09 -7.16
CA ARG A 89 -11.52 -12.40 -5.93
C ARG A 89 -11.15 -13.88 -5.87
N ALA A 90 -9.87 -14.19 -5.69
CA ALA A 90 -9.45 -15.53 -5.26
C ALA A 90 -10.01 -15.83 -3.87
N ALA A 91 -10.29 -17.11 -3.60
CA ALA A 91 -10.68 -17.55 -2.27
C ALA A 91 -9.58 -17.18 -1.25
N PRO A 92 -9.96 -16.83 0.00
CA PRO A 92 -8.98 -16.62 1.06
C PRO A 92 -8.13 -17.89 1.22
N VAL A 93 -6.83 -17.71 1.46
CA VAL A 93 -5.94 -18.80 1.81
C VAL A 93 -6.14 -19.08 3.30
N ASP A 94 -6.64 -20.28 3.63
CA ASP A 94 -6.98 -20.66 5.00
C ASP A 94 -5.75 -21.01 5.86
N THR A 95 -4.58 -21.18 5.26
CA THR A 95 -3.35 -21.55 5.96
C THR A 95 -2.37 -20.38 6.03
N LEU A 96 -1.99 -19.98 7.25
CA LEU A 96 -0.92 -19.03 7.48
C LEU A 96 0.44 -19.75 7.29
N SER A 97 1.03 -19.56 6.12
CA SER A 97 2.38 -20.06 5.79
C SER A 97 3.18 -18.98 5.07
N VAL A 98 4.46 -18.91 5.37
CA VAL A 98 5.40 -18.00 4.68
C VAL A 98 5.98 -18.63 3.40
N GLU A 99 5.81 -19.93 3.22
CA GLU A 99 6.42 -20.66 2.10
C GLU A 99 5.93 -20.18 0.70
N PRO A 100 4.63 -19.88 0.49
CA PRO A 100 4.19 -19.31 -0.78
C PRO A 100 4.88 -17.96 -1.09
N LEU A 101 5.09 -17.13 -0.06
CA LEU A 101 5.76 -15.83 -0.23
C LEU A 101 7.25 -16.00 -0.55
N ARG A 102 7.93 -16.96 0.10
CA ARG A 102 9.31 -17.32 -0.23
C ARG A 102 9.44 -17.83 -1.66
N ALA A 103 8.57 -18.77 -2.05
CA ALA A 103 8.55 -19.31 -3.40
C ALA A 103 8.34 -18.20 -4.45
N LEU A 104 7.42 -17.28 -4.19
CA LEU A 104 7.18 -16.12 -5.05
C LEU A 104 8.40 -15.20 -5.11
N TRP A 105 9.03 -14.90 -3.96
CA TRP A 105 10.23 -14.06 -3.92
C TRP A 105 11.38 -14.68 -4.71
N ARG A 106 11.62 -15.97 -4.56
CA ARG A 106 12.65 -16.74 -5.27
C ARG A 106 12.36 -16.94 -6.77
N GLY A 107 11.14 -16.63 -7.21
CA GLY A 107 10.70 -16.86 -8.58
C GLY A 107 10.45 -18.34 -8.91
N GLN A 108 10.12 -19.11 -7.89
CA GLN A 108 9.76 -20.53 -7.97
C GLN A 108 8.25 -20.73 -8.16
N SER A 109 7.47 -19.70 -7.96
CA SER A 109 6.03 -19.66 -8.25
C SER A 109 5.66 -18.36 -8.96
N ASP A 110 4.55 -18.41 -9.69
CA ASP A 110 3.97 -17.27 -10.39
C ASP A 110 2.55 -17.04 -9.82
N GLU A 111 2.49 -16.41 -8.65
CA GLU A 111 1.24 -16.10 -7.96
C GLU A 111 0.81 -14.67 -8.31
N ALA A 112 -0.29 -14.57 -9.06
CA ALA A 112 -0.72 -13.33 -9.70
C ALA A 112 -1.17 -12.27 -8.69
N TYR A 113 -1.83 -12.66 -7.58
CA TYR A 113 -2.30 -11.71 -6.58
C TYR A 113 -1.12 -11.06 -5.85
N GLY A 114 -0.22 -11.85 -5.27
CA GLY A 114 0.93 -11.34 -4.53
C GLY A 114 1.85 -10.50 -5.40
N THR A 115 2.13 -10.96 -6.63
CA THR A 115 2.92 -10.17 -7.58
C THR A 115 2.26 -8.82 -7.86
N SER A 116 0.96 -8.79 -8.15
CA SER A 116 0.25 -7.55 -8.45
C SER A 116 0.12 -6.63 -7.23
N ALA A 117 -0.06 -7.18 -6.03
CA ALA A 117 -0.09 -6.42 -4.79
C ALA A 117 1.26 -5.74 -4.50
N VAL A 118 2.35 -6.50 -4.62
CA VAL A 118 3.72 -5.96 -4.46
C VAL A 118 3.99 -4.85 -5.48
N LEU A 119 3.71 -5.10 -6.76
CA LEU A 119 3.96 -4.12 -7.82
C LEU A 119 3.12 -2.85 -7.64
N GLY A 120 1.83 -3.00 -7.31
CA GLY A 120 0.93 -1.86 -7.09
C GLY A 120 1.34 -1.03 -5.88
N THR A 121 1.64 -1.67 -4.76
CA THR A 121 2.07 -0.98 -3.53
C THR A 121 3.43 -0.29 -3.71
N THR A 122 4.37 -0.97 -4.39
CA THR A 122 5.67 -0.37 -4.73
C THR A 122 5.50 0.84 -5.66
N ALA A 123 4.61 0.76 -6.64
CA ALA A 123 4.34 1.89 -7.53
C ALA A 123 3.80 3.12 -6.75
N LEU A 124 2.91 2.92 -5.78
CA LEU A 124 2.44 4.02 -4.91
C LEU A 124 3.59 4.64 -4.09
N ALA A 125 4.48 3.80 -3.55
CA ALA A 125 5.67 4.28 -2.83
C ALA A 125 6.58 5.11 -3.73
N LEU A 126 6.82 4.66 -4.97
CA LEU A 126 7.65 5.37 -5.95
C LEU A 126 7.03 6.70 -6.40
N MET A 127 5.70 6.77 -6.55
CA MET A 127 5.00 8.04 -6.78
C MET A 127 5.16 9.00 -5.61
N LEU A 128 5.08 8.50 -4.39
CA LEU A 128 5.19 9.34 -3.20
C LEU A 128 6.58 9.92 -3.02
N LEU A 129 7.62 9.15 -3.34
CA LEU A 129 9.02 9.58 -3.28
C LEU A 129 9.38 10.60 -4.37
N GLU A 130 8.72 10.54 -5.53
CA GLU A 130 8.87 11.49 -6.64
C GLU A 130 7.49 11.91 -7.14
N PRO A 131 6.89 12.96 -6.53
CA PRO A 131 5.50 13.35 -6.78
C PRO A 131 5.16 13.76 -8.21
N GLN A 132 6.16 14.09 -9.04
CA GLN A 132 6.00 14.36 -10.47
C GLN A 132 5.90 13.09 -11.31
N ARG A 133 6.18 11.91 -10.75
CA ARG A 133 6.07 10.63 -11.46
C ARG A 133 4.61 10.22 -11.55
N ASP A 134 4.16 9.93 -12.77
CA ASP A 134 2.85 9.33 -12.99
C ASP A 134 2.82 7.84 -12.58
N ILE A 135 1.61 7.31 -12.40
CA ILE A 135 1.42 5.93 -11.93
C ILE A 135 1.94 4.88 -12.93
N ASP A 136 1.88 5.14 -14.22
CA ASP A 136 2.28 4.15 -15.22
C ASP A 136 3.82 4.05 -15.27
N THR A 137 4.51 5.17 -15.21
CA THR A 137 5.97 5.22 -15.04
C THR A 137 6.39 4.55 -13.72
N ALA A 138 5.67 4.79 -12.63
CA ALA A 138 5.92 4.15 -11.34
C ALA A 138 5.73 2.63 -11.41
N ARG A 139 4.71 2.14 -12.10
CA ARG A 139 4.47 0.71 -12.32
C ARG A 139 5.58 0.05 -13.13
N GLN A 140 6.04 0.69 -14.20
CA GLN A 140 7.16 0.18 -15.01
C GLN A 140 8.44 0.05 -14.17
N LEU A 141 8.72 1.05 -13.33
CA LEU A 141 9.87 1.01 -12.43
C LEU A 141 9.70 -0.09 -11.36
N ALA A 142 8.52 -0.22 -10.77
CA ALA A 142 8.22 -1.31 -9.82
C ALA A 142 8.45 -2.69 -10.46
N GLN A 143 8.00 -2.89 -11.70
CA GLN A 143 8.26 -4.13 -12.46
C GLN A 143 9.75 -4.36 -12.70
N SER A 144 10.50 -3.30 -13.00
CA SER A 144 11.96 -3.40 -13.20
C SER A 144 12.67 -3.81 -11.90
N LEU A 145 12.30 -3.18 -10.77
CA LEU A 145 12.82 -3.53 -9.44
C LEU A 145 12.49 -4.97 -9.07
N TRP A 146 11.26 -5.40 -9.31
CA TRP A 146 10.83 -6.77 -9.05
C TRP A 146 11.63 -7.80 -9.86
N ARG A 147 11.84 -7.53 -11.15
CA ARG A 147 12.65 -8.42 -12.01
C ARG A 147 14.11 -8.52 -11.56
N LYS A 148 14.68 -7.42 -11.07
CA LYS A 148 16.09 -7.32 -10.63
C LYS A 148 16.29 -7.65 -9.16
N ARG A 149 15.24 -8.04 -8.42
CA ARG A 149 15.37 -8.35 -6.99
C ARG A 149 16.38 -9.46 -6.72
N ASP A 150 17.07 -9.39 -5.62
CA ASP A 150 17.91 -10.48 -5.13
C ASP A 150 17.03 -11.63 -4.66
N LYS A 151 16.96 -12.69 -5.46
CA LYS A 151 16.12 -13.86 -5.20
C LYS A 151 16.63 -14.73 -4.05
N ALA A 152 17.91 -14.63 -3.71
CA ALA A 152 18.53 -15.39 -2.62
C ALA A 152 18.40 -14.70 -1.25
N ARG A 153 17.91 -13.47 -1.19
CA ARG A 153 17.86 -12.67 0.05
C ARG A 153 17.04 -13.29 1.18
N LEU A 154 16.15 -14.23 0.89
CA LEU A 154 15.30 -14.92 1.87
C LEU A 154 15.74 -16.36 2.13
N ASP A 155 16.98 -16.71 1.85
CA ASP A 155 17.57 -18.00 2.17
C ASP A 155 18.04 -18.07 3.63
#